data_9f15ad0b4da2684901d16e292d6228a9
#
_entry.id   9f15ad0b4da2684901d16e292d6228a9
#
_cell.length_a   1.000
_cell.length_b   1.000
_cell.length_c   1.000
_cell.angle_alpha   90.00
_cell.angle_beta   90.00
_cell.angle_gamma   90.00
#
_symmetry.space_group_name_H-M   'P 1'
#
loop_
_entity.id
_entity.type
_entity.pdbx_description
1 polymer ?
#
loop_
_entity_poly.entity_id
_entity_poly.type
_entity_poly.pdbx_seq_one_letter_code
_entity_poly.pdbx_strand_id
1 'polypeptide(L)'
;PLIVRWPGHVPAGRVVDAPTVNTDWLPTLLELAGQPVPAGLDGSSIAGLLTGQGEAPARRFFWHFPHYDNQGGRPGGAVRDGEWKLVEYYDSGQAELYHLGTDAGETKDVASEHPDAVARLRSALAAWRESVGAQANTPNPTFDSALYRSIYVDIDVSRYNAATADAAMNERVLAWRKAMDGVLPRGQKPSG
;
A
#
# COMPACT_ATOMS: atom_id res chain seq x y z
N PRO A 1 -9.40 0.48 8.74
CA PRO A 1 -10.74 -0.07 8.98
C PRO A 1 -11.81 0.81 8.31
N LEU A 2 -12.89 0.18 7.83
CA LEU A 2 -14.05 0.82 7.26
C LEU A 2 -15.23 0.63 8.22
N ILE A 3 -15.92 1.72 8.56
CA ILE A 3 -17.12 1.68 9.41
C ILE A 3 -18.29 2.28 8.63
N VAL A 4 -19.38 1.53 8.50
CA VAL A 4 -20.60 1.97 7.81
C VAL A 4 -21.78 1.92 8.76
N ARG A 5 -22.56 3.00 8.81
CA ARG A 5 -23.79 3.07 9.58
C ARG A 5 -24.94 3.58 8.69
N TRP A 6 -25.91 2.72 8.45
CA TRP A 6 -27.13 3.05 7.70
C TRP A 6 -28.33 2.29 8.30
N PRO A 7 -28.99 2.86 9.32
CA PRO A 7 -30.09 2.19 10.02
C PRO A 7 -31.20 1.74 9.07
N GLY A 8 -31.69 0.53 9.27
CA GLY A 8 -32.74 -0.06 8.42
C GLY A 8 -32.25 -0.71 7.12
N HIS A 9 -30.98 -0.51 6.73
CA HIS A 9 -30.39 -1.03 5.47
C HIS A 9 -29.13 -1.87 5.72
N VAL A 10 -28.26 -1.40 6.60
CA VAL A 10 -27.03 -2.13 6.98
C VAL A 10 -27.25 -2.73 8.36
N PRO A 11 -27.09 -4.07 8.53
CA PRO A 11 -27.24 -4.74 9.82
C PRO A 11 -26.22 -4.21 10.84
N ALA A 12 -26.72 -3.94 12.07
CA ALA A 12 -25.87 -3.48 13.16
C ALA A 12 -24.98 -4.62 13.70
N GLY A 13 -23.75 -4.26 14.17
CA GLY A 13 -22.84 -5.19 14.83
C GLY A 13 -22.18 -6.21 13.90
N ARG A 14 -22.36 -6.12 12.60
CA ARG A 14 -21.73 -7.02 11.63
C ARG A 14 -20.26 -6.64 11.42
N VAL A 15 -19.37 -7.62 11.49
CA VAL A 15 -17.95 -7.52 11.14
C VAL A 15 -17.70 -8.36 9.89
N VAL A 16 -16.92 -7.84 8.97
CA VAL A 16 -16.62 -8.48 7.68
C VAL A 16 -15.14 -8.31 7.37
N ASP A 17 -14.43 -9.40 7.11
CA ASP A 17 -12.99 -9.43 6.84
C ASP A 17 -12.66 -9.29 5.34
N ALA A 18 -13.66 -9.15 4.48
CA ALA A 18 -13.44 -8.98 3.05
C ALA A 18 -12.68 -7.69 2.75
N PRO A 19 -11.61 -7.74 1.94
CA PRO A 19 -10.84 -6.56 1.59
C PRO A 19 -11.63 -5.63 0.68
N THR A 20 -11.58 -4.32 0.99
CA THR A 20 -12.19 -3.25 0.21
C THR A 20 -11.20 -2.10 -0.01
N VAL A 21 -11.41 -1.32 -1.05
CA VAL A 21 -10.62 -0.12 -1.36
C VAL A 21 -11.53 1.08 -1.60
N ASN A 22 -10.98 2.27 -1.52
CA ASN A 22 -11.76 3.51 -1.65
C ASN A 22 -12.39 3.70 -3.04
N THR A 23 -11.85 3.12 -4.10
CA THR A 23 -12.46 3.13 -5.44
C THR A 23 -13.81 2.39 -5.50
N ASP A 24 -14.09 1.53 -4.53
CA ASP A 24 -15.36 0.78 -4.43
C ASP A 24 -16.56 1.67 -4.07
N TRP A 25 -16.32 2.85 -3.51
CA TRP A 25 -17.41 3.69 -3.04
C TRP A 25 -18.28 4.22 -4.17
N LEU A 26 -17.72 4.65 -5.28
CA LEU A 26 -18.49 5.19 -6.38
C LEU A 26 -19.52 4.18 -6.91
N PRO A 27 -19.13 2.97 -7.35
CA PRO A 27 -20.10 1.97 -7.80
C PRO A 27 -21.09 1.56 -6.71
N THR A 28 -20.62 1.46 -5.45
CA THR A 28 -21.48 1.10 -4.31
C THR A 28 -22.58 2.13 -4.05
N LEU A 29 -22.22 3.41 -4.02
CA LEU A 29 -23.19 4.48 -3.74
C LEU A 29 -24.17 4.65 -4.90
N LEU A 30 -23.73 4.49 -6.15
CA LEU A 30 -24.62 4.51 -7.30
C LEU A 30 -25.65 3.37 -7.23
N GLU A 31 -25.21 2.14 -6.94
CA GLU A 31 -26.11 1.00 -6.80
C GLU A 31 -27.09 1.19 -5.66
N LEU A 32 -26.63 1.61 -4.47
CA LEU A 32 -27.50 1.87 -3.32
C LEU A 32 -28.51 3.01 -3.57
N ALA A 33 -28.16 3.95 -4.44
CA ALA A 33 -29.06 5.03 -4.87
C ALA A 33 -29.99 4.64 -6.04
N GLY A 34 -29.95 3.39 -6.51
CA GLY A 34 -30.72 2.93 -7.65
C GLY A 34 -30.29 3.58 -8.99
N GLN A 35 -29.05 4.06 -9.08
CA GLN A 35 -28.51 4.69 -10.27
C GLN A 35 -27.68 3.68 -11.09
N PRO A 36 -27.63 3.85 -12.42
CA PRO A 36 -26.78 3.01 -13.26
C PRO A 36 -25.31 3.13 -12.86
N VAL A 37 -24.62 2.00 -12.72
CA VAL A 37 -23.18 1.95 -12.48
C VAL A 37 -22.45 1.95 -13.83
N PRO A 38 -21.63 2.97 -14.14
CA PRO A 38 -20.87 3.01 -15.38
C PRO A 38 -19.92 1.81 -15.53
N ALA A 39 -19.72 1.34 -16.76
CA ALA A 39 -18.71 0.34 -17.05
C ALA A 39 -17.29 0.94 -16.98
N GLY A 40 -16.29 0.11 -16.70
CA GLY A 40 -14.87 0.51 -16.72
C GLY A 40 -14.40 1.25 -15.48
N LEU A 41 -15.13 1.19 -14.37
CA LEU A 41 -14.65 1.69 -13.08
C LEU A 41 -13.57 0.75 -12.50
N ASP A 42 -12.58 1.32 -11.83
CA ASP A 42 -11.53 0.56 -11.14
C ASP A 42 -12.07 -0.19 -9.90
N GLY A 43 -13.11 0.35 -9.27
CA GLY A 43 -13.79 -0.25 -8.12
C GLY A 43 -14.93 -1.17 -8.51
N SER A 44 -15.35 -1.99 -7.57
CA SER A 44 -16.53 -2.86 -7.69
C SER A 44 -17.50 -2.54 -6.56
N SER A 45 -18.80 -2.61 -6.84
CA SER A 45 -19.80 -2.40 -5.78
C SER A 45 -19.67 -3.45 -4.67
N ILE A 46 -19.71 -2.99 -3.46
CA ILE A 46 -19.80 -3.79 -2.22
C ILE A 46 -21.15 -3.63 -1.52
N ALA A 47 -22.17 -3.18 -2.24
CA ALA A 47 -23.51 -2.97 -1.68
C ALA A 47 -24.08 -4.24 -1.07
N GLY A 48 -23.98 -5.39 -1.76
CA GLY A 48 -24.39 -6.69 -1.23
C GLY A 48 -23.62 -7.09 0.03
N LEU A 49 -22.33 -6.77 0.09
CA LEU A 49 -21.51 -6.99 1.28
C LEU A 49 -22.00 -6.14 2.46
N LEU A 50 -22.30 -4.86 2.23
CA LEU A 50 -22.77 -3.95 3.28
C LEU A 50 -24.16 -4.34 3.80
N THR A 51 -25.07 -4.68 2.91
CA THR A 51 -26.46 -5.05 3.28
C THR A 51 -26.58 -6.48 3.82
N GLY A 52 -25.54 -7.30 3.71
CA GLY A 52 -25.57 -8.70 4.13
C GLY A 52 -26.24 -9.63 3.12
N GLN A 53 -26.49 -9.17 1.89
CA GLN A 53 -27.17 -9.93 0.84
C GLN A 53 -26.23 -10.49 -0.22
N GLY A 54 -24.91 -10.34 -0.05
CA GLY A 54 -23.91 -10.81 -1.01
C GLY A 54 -22.53 -10.89 -0.41
N GLU A 55 -21.59 -11.35 -1.22
CA GLU A 55 -20.16 -11.45 -0.91
C GLU A 55 -19.35 -10.39 -1.65
N ALA A 56 -18.14 -10.13 -1.16
CA ALA A 56 -17.22 -9.29 -1.91
C ALA A 56 -16.76 -10.00 -3.18
N PRO A 57 -16.64 -9.28 -4.31
CA PRO A 57 -16.09 -9.89 -5.53
C PRO A 57 -14.66 -10.34 -5.31
N ALA A 58 -14.35 -11.58 -5.74
CA ALA A 58 -12.99 -12.09 -5.72
C ALA A 58 -12.15 -11.33 -6.75
N ARG A 59 -11.13 -10.62 -6.29
CA ARG A 59 -10.26 -9.81 -7.15
C ARG A 59 -8.90 -9.60 -6.53
N ARG A 60 -7.95 -9.17 -7.35
CA ARG A 60 -6.64 -8.71 -6.91
C ARG A 60 -6.71 -7.22 -6.62
N PHE A 61 -5.87 -6.79 -5.67
CA PHE A 61 -5.64 -5.39 -5.36
C PHE A 61 -4.21 -5.05 -5.71
N PHE A 62 -4.00 -3.88 -6.33
CA PHE A 62 -2.70 -3.43 -6.78
C PHE A 62 -2.41 -2.03 -6.26
N TRP A 63 -1.13 -1.78 -5.96
CA TRP A 63 -0.61 -0.48 -5.56
C TRP A 63 0.67 -0.20 -6.32
N HIS A 64 0.86 1.04 -6.70
CA HIS A 64 2.05 1.52 -7.37
C HIS A 64 2.40 2.89 -6.82
N PHE A 65 3.59 3.01 -6.23
CA PHE A 65 4.12 4.23 -5.66
C PHE A 65 5.58 4.39 -6.10
N PRO A 66 5.84 5.08 -7.25
CA PRO A 66 7.17 5.13 -7.86
C PRO A 66 8.07 6.21 -7.27
N HIS A 67 7.89 6.58 -6.01
CA HIS A 67 8.57 7.71 -5.38
C HIS A 67 9.22 7.33 -4.06
N TYR A 68 10.26 8.09 -3.66
CA TYR A 68 10.66 8.18 -2.27
C TYR A 68 9.80 9.22 -1.56
N ASP A 69 9.53 9.05 -0.29
CA ASP A 69 8.84 10.04 0.53
C ASP A 69 9.61 10.36 1.82
N ASN A 70 9.17 11.44 2.49
CA ASN A 70 9.82 11.93 3.71
C ASN A 70 9.43 11.16 4.99
N GLN A 71 8.71 10.06 4.84
CA GLN A 71 8.37 9.15 5.95
C GLN A 71 9.14 7.83 5.86
N GLY A 72 10.12 7.75 4.96
CA GLY A 72 10.93 6.56 4.74
C GLY A 72 10.35 5.62 3.67
N GLY A 73 9.30 6.02 2.95
CA GLY A 73 8.74 5.25 1.85
C GLY A 73 9.70 5.16 0.68
N ARG A 74 9.81 3.96 0.10
CA ARG A 74 10.65 3.64 -1.06
C ARG A 74 9.79 3.40 -2.28
N PRO A 75 10.31 3.66 -3.51
CA PRO A 75 9.59 3.34 -4.72
C PRO A 75 9.26 1.85 -4.76
N GLY A 76 7.99 1.54 -4.89
CA GLY A 76 7.56 0.14 -4.86
C GLY A 76 6.17 -0.06 -5.43
N GLY A 77 5.78 -1.31 -5.51
CA GLY A 77 4.44 -1.74 -5.81
C GLY A 77 4.04 -2.92 -4.97
N ALA A 78 2.76 -3.15 -4.85
CA ALA A 78 2.26 -4.31 -4.14
C ALA A 78 1.09 -4.93 -4.90
N VAL A 79 0.89 -6.23 -4.70
CA VAL A 79 -0.29 -6.95 -5.14
C VAL A 79 -0.79 -7.85 -4.01
N ARG A 80 -2.10 -7.80 -3.77
CA ARG A 80 -2.79 -8.76 -2.91
C ARG A 80 -3.68 -9.65 -3.77
N ASP A 81 -3.53 -10.96 -3.59
CA ASP A 81 -4.32 -12.00 -4.25
C ASP A 81 -4.80 -13.00 -3.18
N GLY A 82 -6.04 -12.84 -2.74
CA GLY A 82 -6.56 -13.59 -1.60
C GLY A 82 -5.79 -13.29 -0.31
N GLU A 83 -5.19 -14.31 0.26
CA GLU A 83 -4.39 -14.21 1.49
C GLU A 83 -2.91 -13.87 1.24
N TRP A 84 -2.46 -13.88 0.01
CA TRP A 84 -1.09 -13.54 -0.34
C TRP A 84 -0.95 -12.06 -0.66
N LYS A 85 0.08 -11.43 -0.11
CA LYS A 85 0.51 -10.07 -0.47
C LYS A 85 1.99 -10.06 -0.80
N LEU A 86 2.33 -9.58 -1.99
CA LEU A 86 3.69 -9.30 -2.41
C LEU A 86 3.92 -7.79 -2.39
N VAL A 87 5.07 -7.39 -1.88
CA VAL A 87 5.61 -6.02 -1.99
C VAL A 87 6.91 -6.10 -2.79
N GLU A 88 7.06 -5.29 -3.83
CA GLU A 88 8.26 -5.21 -4.66
C GLU A 88 8.86 -3.81 -4.58
N TYR A 89 10.15 -3.70 -4.26
CA TYR A 89 10.90 -2.45 -4.21
C TYR A 89 11.61 -2.22 -5.54
N TYR A 90 11.28 -1.14 -6.24
CA TYR A 90 11.79 -0.87 -7.59
C TYR A 90 13.25 -0.45 -7.63
N ASP A 91 13.75 0.12 -6.55
CA ASP A 91 15.14 0.59 -6.42
C ASP A 91 16.16 -0.56 -6.23
N SER A 92 15.74 -1.67 -5.64
CA SER A 92 16.59 -2.83 -5.36
C SER A 92 16.18 -4.10 -6.11
N GLY A 93 14.94 -4.14 -6.63
CA GLY A 93 14.34 -5.35 -7.19
C GLY A 93 14.02 -6.43 -6.15
N GLN A 94 14.18 -6.11 -4.86
CA GLN A 94 13.79 -7.03 -3.78
C GLN A 94 12.27 -7.17 -3.71
N ALA A 95 11.81 -8.32 -3.28
CA ALA A 95 10.41 -8.56 -2.98
C ALA A 95 10.24 -9.26 -1.65
N GLU A 96 9.20 -8.88 -0.94
CA GLU A 96 8.74 -9.49 0.30
C GLU A 96 7.37 -10.14 0.05
N LEU A 97 7.13 -11.30 0.67
CA LEU A 97 5.88 -12.02 0.54
C LEU A 97 5.29 -12.29 1.93
N TYR A 98 4.01 -11.98 2.09
CA TYR A 98 3.29 -12.16 3.34
C TYR A 98 2.03 -13.01 3.15
N HIS A 99 1.71 -13.86 4.12
CA HIS A 99 0.48 -14.63 4.16
C HIS A 99 -0.49 -14.00 5.17
N LEU A 100 -1.36 -13.11 4.70
CA LEU A 100 -2.23 -12.27 5.54
C LEU A 100 -3.23 -13.04 6.39
N GLY A 101 -3.60 -14.27 5.98
CA GLY A 101 -4.49 -15.14 6.77
C GLY A 101 -3.89 -15.60 8.11
N THR A 102 -2.56 -15.68 8.19
CA THR A 102 -1.83 -16.08 9.40
C THR A 102 -0.96 -14.98 9.98
N ASP A 103 -0.66 -13.95 9.19
CA ASP A 103 0.20 -12.82 9.54
C ASP A 103 -0.39 -11.52 8.99
N ALA A 104 -1.50 -11.08 9.56
CA ALA A 104 -2.16 -9.81 9.18
C ALA A 104 -1.30 -8.57 9.46
N GLY A 105 -0.26 -8.70 10.30
CA GLY A 105 0.68 -7.64 10.65
C GLY A 105 1.88 -7.54 9.71
N GLU A 106 2.00 -8.44 8.71
CA GLU A 106 3.12 -8.43 7.76
C GLU A 106 4.49 -8.45 8.48
N THR A 107 4.62 -9.32 9.49
CA THR A 107 5.79 -9.37 10.38
C THR A 107 6.84 -10.38 9.93
N LYS A 108 6.45 -11.38 9.11
CA LYS A 108 7.31 -12.46 8.64
C LYS A 108 7.32 -12.50 7.12
N ASP A 109 8.43 -12.10 6.52
CA ASP A 109 8.67 -12.33 5.09
C ASP A 109 8.92 -13.82 4.82
N VAL A 110 8.09 -14.41 3.96
CA VAL A 110 8.16 -15.82 3.54
C VAL A 110 8.52 -16.00 2.06
N ALA A 111 9.07 -14.96 1.42
CA ALA A 111 9.40 -14.98 -0.01
C ALA A 111 10.35 -16.12 -0.38
N SER A 112 11.34 -16.42 0.45
CA SER A 112 12.28 -17.52 0.23
C SER A 112 11.66 -18.91 0.38
N GLU A 113 10.56 -19.02 1.15
CA GLU A 113 9.83 -20.27 1.38
C GLU A 113 8.85 -20.58 0.23
N HIS A 114 8.41 -19.53 -0.52
CA HIS A 114 7.36 -19.63 -1.56
C HIS A 114 7.75 -18.96 -2.89
N PRO A 115 8.84 -19.38 -3.56
CA PRO A 115 9.33 -18.73 -4.78
C PRO A 115 8.32 -18.74 -5.93
N ASP A 116 7.47 -19.75 -6.03
CA ASP A 116 6.42 -19.84 -7.07
C ASP A 116 5.33 -18.78 -6.88
N ALA A 117 4.94 -18.52 -5.63
CA ALA A 117 4.00 -17.45 -5.30
C ALA A 117 4.61 -16.08 -5.60
N VAL A 118 5.88 -15.86 -5.28
CA VAL A 118 6.62 -14.63 -5.64
C VAL A 118 6.61 -14.43 -7.16
N ALA A 119 6.99 -15.43 -7.94
CA ALA A 119 7.03 -15.34 -9.41
C ALA A 119 5.65 -15.02 -10.00
N ARG A 120 4.61 -15.70 -9.55
CA ARG A 120 3.23 -15.50 -10.00
C ARG A 120 2.73 -14.09 -9.69
N LEU A 121 2.96 -13.59 -8.48
CA LEU A 121 2.48 -12.29 -8.04
C LEU A 121 3.28 -11.14 -8.69
N ARG A 122 4.59 -11.30 -8.86
CA ARG A 122 5.40 -10.35 -9.64
C ARG A 122 4.91 -10.22 -11.08
N SER A 123 4.63 -11.33 -11.73
CA SER A 123 4.08 -11.34 -13.09
C SER A 123 2.73 -10.63 -13.15
N ALA A 124 1.86 -10.85 -12.17
CA ALA A 124 0.57 -10.17 -12.08
C ALA A 124 0.73 -8.65 -11.87
N LEU A 125 1.64 -8.23 -10.98
CA LEU A 125 1.92 -6.82 -10.74
C LEU A 125 2.52 -6.13 -11.99
N ALA A 126 3.44 -6.79 -12.68
CA ALA A 126 4.03 -6.26 -13.91
C ALA A 126 2.99 -6.09 -15.02
N ALA A 127 2.15 -7.11 -15.26
CA ALA A 127 1.10 -7.06 -16.27
C ALA A 127 0.06 -5.97 -15.96
N TRP A 128 -0.31 -5.79 -14.67
CA TRP A 128 -1.21 -4.72 -14.28
C TRP A 128 -0.58 -3.34 -14.51
N ARG A 129 0.69 -3.13 -14.12
CA ARG A 129 1.41 -1.88 -14.36
C ARG A 129 1.44 -1.49 -15.84
N GLU A 130 1.68 -2.47 -16.70
CA GLU A 130 1.64 -2.27 -18.16
C GLU A 130 0.24 -1.87 -18.62
N SER A 131 -0.81 -2.58 -18.16
CA SER A 131 -2.19 -2.36 -18.60
C SER A 131 -2.74 -0.97 -18.22
N VAL A 132 -2.23 -0.38 -17.12
CA VAL A 132 -2.65 0.97 -16.67
C VAL A 132 -1.68 2.07 -17.09
N GLY A 133 -0.63 1.76 -17.86
CA GLY A 133 0.39 2.73 -18.26
C GLY A 133 1.12 3.34 -17.04
N ALA A 134 1.39 2.54 -16.01
CA ALA A 134 2.02 3.02 -14.79
C ALA A 134 3.39 3.66 -15.06
N GLN A 135 3.66 4.79 -14.40
CA GLN A 135 4.92 5.49 -14.53
C GLN A 135 6.11 4.59 -14.15
N ALA A 136 7.08 4.49 -15.04
CA ALA A 136 8.34 3.80 -14.75
C ALA A 136 9.31 4.71 -13.99
N ASN A 137 10.11 4.11 -13.11
CA ASN A 137 11.22 4.81 -12.47
C ASN A 137 12.36 4.98 -13.45
N THR A 138 13.05 6.12 -13.37
CA THR A 138 14.30 6.38 -14.11
C THR A 138 15.46 6.47 -13.12
N PRO A 139 16.67 5.97 -13.48
CA PRO A 139 17.85 6.12 -12.64
C PRO A 139 18.13 7.58 -12.31
N ASN A 140 18.45 7.86 -11.05
CA ASN A 140 18.90 9.19 -10.64
C ASN A 140 20.38 9.38 -11.02
N PRO A 141 20.74 10.32 -11.92
CA PRO A 141 22.12 10.51 -12.32
C PRO A 141 23.02 11.09 -11.20
N THR A 142 22.41 11.63 -10.14
CA THR A 142 23.10 12.18 -8.97
C THR A 142 22.91 11.30 -7.72
N PHE A 143 22.72 10.00 -7.92
CA PHE A 143 22.52 9.07 -6.82
C PHE A 143 23.74 9.03 -5.87
N ASP A 144 23.49 9.30 -4.59
CA ASP A 144 24.46 9.16 -3.49
C ASP A 144 24.13 7.90 -2.67
N SER A 145 24.96 6.87 -2.81
CA SER A 145 24.76 5.59 -2.16
C SER A 145 24.93 5.64 -0.63
N ALA A 146 25.78 6.53 -0.12
CA ALA A 146 26.00 6.69 1.32
C ALA A 146 24.78 7.35 1.97
N LEU A 147 24.28 8.41 1.34
CA LEU A 147 23.06 9.08 1.77
C LEU A 147 21.84 8.14 1.69
N TYR A 148 21.70 7.40 0.59
CA TYR A 148 20.64 6.40 0.45
C TYR A 148 20.65 5.38 1.60
N ARG A 149 21.83 4.80 1.91
CA ARG A 149 21.95 3.84 3.00
C ARG A 149 21.54 4.44 4.34
N SER A 150 22.01 5.65 4.66
CA SER A 150 21.72 6.31 5.94
C SER A 150 20.23 6.60 6.15
N ILE A 151 19.50 6.78 5.05
CA ILE A 151 18.07 7.15 5.07
C ILE A 151 17.15 5.93 4.97
N TYR A 152 17.47 4.95 4.09
CA TYR A 152 16.53 3.89 3.74
C TYR A 152 16.97 2.48 4.14
N VAL A 153 18.22 2.29 4.59
CA VAL A 153 18.77 0.96 4.89
C VAL A 153 19.23 0.83 6.34
N ASP A 154 19.99 1.80 6.84
CA ASP A 154 20.66 1.71 8.14
C ASP A 154 19.73 1.96 9.34
N ILE A 155 18.50 2.44 9.10
CA ILE A 155 17.48 2.66 10.11
C ILE A 155 16.10 2.21 9.62
N ASP A 156 15.45 1.33 10.36
CA ASP A 156 14.06 0.94 10.14
C ASP A 156 13.14 1.80 11.02
N VAL A 157 12.60 2.87 10.45
CA VAL A 157 11.70 3.79 11.16
C VAL A 157 10.27 3.24 11.28
N SER A 158 9.91 2.19 10.57
CA SER A 158 8.57 1.59 10.64
C SER A 158 8.29 0.96 12.00
N ARG A 159 9.35 0.56 12.71
CA ARG A 159 9.29 -0.04 14.04
C ARG A 159 9.50 0.95 15.18
N TYR A 160 9.67 2.23 14.86
CA TYR A 160 9.85 3.25 15.88
C TYR A 160 8.56 3.48 16.69
N ASN A 161 8.66 3.38 18.00
CA ASN A 161 7.58 3.70 18.93
C ASN A 161 8.08 4.73 19.95
N ALA A 162 7.60 5.97 19.82
CA ALA A 162 8.01 7.08 20.69
C ALA A 162 7.72 6.86 22.18
N ALA A 163 6.73 6.04 22.52
CA ALA A 163 6.40 5.76 23.93
C ALA A 163 7.37 4.78 24.61
N THR A 164 8.11 3.97 23.83
CA THR A 164 8.99 2.92 24.34
C THR A 164 10.44 3.07 23.91
N ALA A 165 10.73 3.99 22.97
CA ALA A 165 12.08 4.23 22.48
C ALA A 165 12.97 4.86 23.56
N ASP A 166 14.21 4.39 23.66
CA ASP A 166 15.23 5.01 24.50
C ASP A 166 15.77 6.32 23.89
N ALA A 167 16.60 7.05 24.64
CA ALA A 167 17.18 8.30 24.20
C ALA A 167 18.02 8.15 22.92
N ALA A 168 18.80 7.07 22.80
CA ALA A 168 19.64 6.83 21.64
C ALA A 168 18.83 6.58 20.37
N MET A 169 17.74 5.83 20.46
CA MET A 169 16.82 5.62 19.33
C MET A 169 16.12 6.93 18.95
N ASN A 170 15.69 7.72 19.92
CA ASN A 170 15.10 9.04 19.67
C ASN A 170 16.06 9.97 18.93
N GLU A 171 17.33 10.05 19.34
CA GLU A 171 18.36 10.83 18.64
C GLU A 171 18.59 10.33 17.21
N ARG A 172 18.63 9.02 17.00
CA ARG A 172 18.78 8.44 15.65
C ARG A 172 17.62 8.79 14.73
N VAL A 173 16.37 8.72 15.22
CA VAL A 173 15.19 9.09 14.43
C VAL A 173 15.16 10.59 14.14
N LEU A 174 15.58 11.44 15.07
CA LEU A 174 15.70 12.89 14.82
C LEU A 174 16.78 13.20 13.78
N ALA A 175 17.92 12.54 13.84
CA ALA A 175 18.99 12.69 12.86
C ALA A 175 18.55 12.20 11.46
N TRP A 176 17.86 11.06 11.39
CA TRP A 176 17.25 10.55 10.17
C TRP A 176 16.25 11.54 9.58
N ARG A 177 15.32 12.08 10.37
CA ARG A 177 14.33 13.06 9.90
C ARG A 177 15.01 14.32 9.35
N LYS A 178 16.05 14.82 10.00
CA LYS A 178 16.83 15.95 9.53
C LYS A 178 17.53 15.65 8.18
N ALA A 179 18.04 14.44 8.01
CA ALA A 179 18.65 14.00 6.75
C ALA A 179 17.59 13.94 5.62
N MET A 180 16.40 13.37 5.90
CA MET A 180 15.28 13.33 4.96
C MET A 180 14.84 14.74 4.52
N ASP A 181 14.67 15.67 5.47
CA ASP A 181 14.29 17.05 5.15
C ASP A 181 15.35 17.79 4.31
N GLY A 182 16.61 17.36 4.41
CA GLY A 182 17.73 17.94 3.65
C GLY A 182 17.78 17.53 2.19
N VAL A 183 17.22 16.37 1.82
CA VAL A 183 17.25 15.83 0.44
C VAL A 183 15.98 16.16 -0.35
N LEU A 184 14.89 16.53 0.31
CA LEU A 184 13.69 16.93 -0.40
C LEU A 184 13.86 18.32 -1.01
N PRO A 185 13.42 18.54 -2.25
CA PRO A 185 13.36 19.87 -2.84
C PRO A 185 12.52 20.76 -1.91
N ARG A 186 13.11 21.75 -1.29
CA ARG A 186 12.33 22.77 -0.60
C ARG A 186 11.46 23.44 -1.64
N GLY A 187 10.15 23.23 -1.55
CA GLY A 187 9.20 23.88 -2.44
C GLY A 187 9.54 25.35 -2.53
N GLN A 188 9.77 25.85 -3.72
CA GLN A 188 9.91 27.29 -3.92
C GLN A 188 8.63 27.91 -3.35
N LYS A 189 8.77 28.71 -2.31
CA LYS A 189 7.65 29.56 -1.86
C LYS A 189 7.21 30.35 -3.09
N PRO A 190 5.92 30.35 -3.46
CA PRO A 190 5.46 31.23 -4.51
C PRO A 190 5.93 32.64 -4.14
N SER A 191 6.70 33.25 -5.05
CA SER A 191 7.06 34.65 -4.95
C SER A 191 5.76 35.44 -4.91
N GLY A 192 5.46 36.04 -3.75
CA GLY A 192 4.33 36.92 -3.54
C GLY A 192 4.38 38.16 -4.39
#